data_5a7e3da5448404e7484512877130616d
#
_entry.id   5a7e3da5448404e7484512877130616d
#
_cell.length_a   1.000
_cell.length_b   1.000
_cell.length_c   1.000
_cell.angle_alpha   90.00
_cell.angle_beta   90.00
_cell.angle_gamma   90.00
#
_symmetry.space_group_name_H-M   'P 1'
#
loop_
_entity.id
_entity.type
_entity.pdbx_description
1 polymer ?
#
loop_
_entity_poly.entity_id
_entity_poly.type
_entity_poly.pdbx_seq_one_letter_code
_entity_poly.pdbx_strand_id
1 'polypeptide(L)'
;LSVLSLLIDGRIENRQSPTKSKQASICRSSQPLSGFSARCLEDEQMLQAIRKANPGSDFVYVVDTRPKLNAMANRAAGKGYENEDNYSNIKFQFIGIENIHVMRNSLQKMLEVIVVE
;
A
#
# COMPACT_ATOMS: atom_id res chain seq x y z
N LEU A 1 -5.61 13.44 -0.74
CA LEU A 1 -5.30 12.46 0.33
C LEU A 1 -4.87 11.16 -0.32
N SER A 2 -3.56 11.00 -0.44
CA SER A 2 -2.99 9.76 -0.97
C SER A 2 -2.95 8.74 0.15
N VAL A 3 -3.50 7.58 -0.08
CA VAL A 3 -3.54 6.50 0.89
C VAL A 3 -2.63 5.40 0.40
N LEU A 4 -1.57 5.15 1.12
CA LEU A 4 -0.76 3.96 0.96
C LEU A 4 -1.34 2.89 1.89
N SER A 5 -1.73 1.75 1.35
CA SER A 5 -2.18 0.61 2.14
C SER A 5 -1.07 -0.42 2.18
N LEU A 6 -0.67 -0.81 3.37
CA LEU A 6 0.32 -1.84 3.60
C LEU A 6 -0.41 -3.12 3.98
N LEU A 7 -0.25 -4.15 3.18
CA LEU A 7 -0.74 -5.49 3.48
C LEU A 7 0.45 -6.39 3.82
N ILE A 8 0.44 -6.95 5.01
CA ILE A 8 1.43 -7.94 5.41
C ILE A 8 0.75 -9.30 5.40
N ASP A 9 1.12 -10.15 4.46
CA ASP A 9 0.67 -11.54 4.42
C ASP A 9 1.68 -12.41 5.17
N GLY A 10 1.31 -12.80 6.38
CA GLY A 10 2.05 -13.77 7.18
C GLY A 10 1.67 -15.20 6.78
N ARG A 11 2.13 -15.68 5.64
CA ARG A 11 1.94 -17.07 5.26
C ARG A 11 2.94 -17.95 6.00
N ILE A 12 2.57 -18.40 7.20
CA ILE A 12 3.32 -19.48 7.89
C ILE A 12 2.80 -20.80 7.37
N GLU A 13 3.45 -21.36 6.39
CA GLU A 13 3.31 -22.79 6.08
C GLU A 13 4.11 -23.62 7.10
N ASN A 14 3.54 -23.86 8.25
CA ASN A 14 4.05 -24.90 9.14
C ASN A 14 3.00 -26.01 9.24
N ARG A 15 3.22 -27.09 8.50
CA ARG A 15 2.32 -28.27 8.39
C ARG A 15 2.13 -29.06 9.67
N GLN A 16 2.68 -28.66 10.81
CA GLN A 16 2.74 -29.51 12.00
C GLN A 16 2.14 -28.93 13.29
N SER A 17 1.45 -27.79 13.25
CA SER A 17 0.76 -27.29 14.46
C SER A 17 -0.61 -26.70 14.12
N PRO A 18 -1.71 -27.32 14.59
CA PRO A 18 -3.07 -26.86 14.30
C PRO A 18 -3.52 -25.60 15.05
N THR A 19 -2.67 -24.99 15.87
CA THR A 19 -3.09 -23.92 16.81
C THR A 19 -2.35 -22.58 16.66
N LYS A 20 -1.50 -22.38 15.65
CA LYS A 20 -0.92 -21.06 15.43
C LYS A 20 -1.87 -20.20 14.58
N SER A 21 -2.53 -19.25 15.21
CA SER A 21 -3.27 -18.19 14.53
C SER A 21 -2.35 -17.48 13.53
N LYS A 22 -2.76 -17.45 12.27
CA LYS A 22 -2.09 -16.64 11.24
C LYS A 22 -2.31 -15.17 11.61
N GLN A 23 -1.29 -14.51 12.08
CA GLN A 23 -1.35 -13.09 12.37
C GLN A 23 -0.86 -12.35 11.12
N ALA A 24 -1.74 -11.58 10.52
CA ALA A 24 -1.43 -10.63 9.47
C ALA A 24 -1.92 -9.25 9.91
N SER A 25 -1.26 -8.21 9.48
CA SER A 25 -1.69 -6.83 9.76
C SER A 25 -1.85 -6.04 8.47
N ILE A 26 -2.85 -5.17 8.47
CA ILE A 26 -3.06 -4.18 7.42
C ILE A 26 -2.81 -2.81 8.04
N CYS A 27 -1.82 -2.11 7.51
CA CYS A 27 -1.47 -0.77 7.95
C CYS A 27 -1.82 0.23 6.84
N ARG A 28 -2.14 1.45 7.23
CA ARG A 28 -2.42 2.55 6.31
C ARG A 28 -1.53 3.74 6.66
N SER A 29 -0.89 4.33 5.65
CA SER A 29 -0.08 5.52 5.82
C SER A 29 -0.32 6.54 4.70
N SER A 30 0.24 7.73 4.87
CA SER A 30 0.37 8.69 3.78
C SER A 30 1.51 8.27 2.84
N GLN A 31 1.66 8.99 1.72
CA GLN A 31 2.75 8.77 0.78
C GLN A 31 4.12 9.08 1.42
N PRO A 32 5.19 8.38 1.03
CA PRO A 32 6.53 8.61 1.54
C PRO A 32 7.14 9.90 1.01
N LEU A 33 8.16 10.39 1.70
CA LEU A 33 8.96 11.56 1.31
C LEU A 33 10.16 11.14 0.43
N SER A 34 9.88 10.48 -0.69
CA SER A 34 10.88 9.87 -1.60
C SER A 34 10.97 10.56 -2.96
N GLY A 35 10.64 11.86 -3.03
CA GLY A 35 10.72 12.64 -4.26
C GLY A 35 12.14 12.77 -4.80
N PHE A 36 12.31 12.79 -6.13
CA PHE A 36 13.60 12.92 -6.81
C PHE A 36 14.68 11.93 -6.34
N SER A 37 14.31 10.70 -6.04
CA SER A 37 15.21 9.67 -5.50
C SER A 37 15.78 9.98 -4.11
N ALA A 38 15.22 10.94 -3.39
CA ALA A 38 15.53 11.13 -1.99
C ALA A 38 15.09 9.91 -1.17
N ARG A 39 15.84 9.61 -0.12
CA ARG A 39 15.51 8.55 0.84
C ARG A 39 15.03 9.20 2.13
N CYS A 40 13.94 8.68 2.68
CA CYS A 40 13.46 9.02 4.01
C CYS A 40 13.75 7.84 4.95
N LEU A 41 14.74 8.00 5.81
CA LEU A 41 15.16 6.93 6.72
C LEU A 41 14.07 6.54 7.71
N GLU A 42 13.24 7.48 8.11
CA GLU A 42 12.12 7.26 9.03
C GLU A 42 11.05 6.38 8.37
N ASP A 43 10.72 6.62 7.10
CA ASP A 43 9.80 5.79 6.33
C ASP A 43 10.36 4.36 6.18
N GLU A 44 11.64 4.23 5.86
CA GLU A 44 12.33 2.93 5.75
C GLU A 44 12.34 2.19 7.09
N GLN A 45 12.63 2.87 8.18
CA GLN A 45 12.62 2.27 9.53
C GLN A 45 11.21 1.80 9.91
N MET A 46 10.17 2.57 9.57
CA MET A 46 8.79 2.17 9.81
C MET A 46 8.43 0.89 9.06
N LEU A 47 8.76 0.78 7.78
CA LEU A 47 8.53 -0.43 6.98
C LEU A 47 9.28 -1.64 7.56
N GLN A 48 10.51 -1.45 8.02
CA GLN A 48 11.28 -2.49 8.68
C GLN A 48 10.68 -2.90 10.03
N ALA A 49 10.13 -1.96 10.80
CA ALA A 49 9.46 -2.27 12.05
C ALA A 49 8.19 -3.10 11.82
N ILE A 50 7.39 -2.74 10.81
CA ILE A 50 6.22 -3.51 10.40
C ILE A 50 6.60 -4.94 10.01
N ARG A 51 7.67 -5.10 9.22
CA ARG A 51 8.19 -6.41 8.86
C ARG A 51 8.59 -7.24 10.08
N LYS A 52 9.34 -6.64 11.01
CA LYS A 52 9.78 -7.31 12.24
C LYS A 52 8.62 -7.74 13.14
N ALA A 53 7.51 -7.00 13.12
CA ALA A 53 6.30 -7.35 13.85
C ALA A 53 5.59 -8.60 13.29
N ASN A 54 5.93 -9.04 12.07
CA ASN A 54 5.38 -10.22 11.41
C ASN A 54 6.50 -11.19 11.00
N PRO A 55 7.14 -11.87 11.96
CA PRO A 55 8.34 -12.68 11.72
C PRO A 55 8.09 -13.91 10.84
N GLY A 56 6.84 -14.28 10.63
CA GLY A 56 6.45 -15.39 9.75
C GLY A 56 6.28 -15.01 8.28
N SER A 57 6.50 -13.74 7.92
CA SER A 57 6.38 -13.26 6.55
C SER A 57 7.75 -12.98 5.94
N ASP A 58 8.00 -13.49 4.75
CA ASP A 58 9.24 -13.21 4.00
C ASP A 58 9.21 -11.83 3.37
N PHE A 59 8.01 -11.32 3.05
CA PHE A 59 7.80 -10.08 2.32
C PHE A 59 6.77 -9.19 2.99
N VAL A 60 6.96 -7.87 2.84
CA VAL A 60 5.95 -6.86 3.08
C VAL A 60 5.43 -6.38 1.73
N TYR A 61 4.13 -6.43 1.54
CA TYR A 61 3.49 -5.86 0.36
C TYR A 61 3.14 -4.41 0.62
N VAL A 62 3.71 -3.52 -0.15
CA VAL A 62 3.37 -2.09 -0.15
C VAL A 62 2.47 -1.82 -1.34
N VAL A 63 1.25 -1.45 -1.07
CA VAL A 63 0.23 -1.25 -2.11
C VAL A 63 -0.10 0.23 -2.19
N ASP A 64 0.24 0.85 -3.31
CA ASP A 64 -0.19 2.22 -3.60
C ASP A 64 -1.54 2.18 -4.33
N THR A 65 -2.55 2.74 -3.72
CA THR A 65 -3.91 2.73 -4.28
C THR A 65 -4.10 3.72 -5.41
N ARG A 66 -3.17 4.66 -5.60
CA ARG A 66 -3.27 5.68 -6.64
C ARG A 66 -2.97 5.13 -8.03
N PRO A 67 -3.51 5.76 -9.09
CA PRO A 67 -2.96 5.61 -10.43
C PRO A 67 -1.47 5.99 -10.46
N LYS A 68 -0.66 5.19 -11.14
CA LYS A 68 0.80 5.38 -11.21
C LYS A 68 1.20 6.79 -11.64
N LEU A 69 0.49 7.36 -12.60
CA LEU A 69 0.76 8.72 -13.07
C LEU A 69 0.60 9.78 -11.96
N ASN A 70 -0.40 9.63 -11.11
CA ASN A 70 -0.61 10.55 -9.98
C ASN A 70 0.51 10.43 -8.93
N ALA A 71 0.96 9.22 -8.67
CA ALA A 71 2.09 8.99 -7.77
C ALA A 71 3.40 9.55 -8.34
N MET A 72 3.63 9.42 -9.65
CA MET A 72 4.79 10.00 -10.33
C MET A 72 4.76 11.53 -10.32
N ALA A 73 3.62 12.15 -10.56
CA ALA A 73 3.49 13.61 -10.50
C ALA A 73 3.87 14.17 -9.11
N ASN A 74 3.53 13.46 -8.05
CA ASN A 74 3.87 13.87 -6.68
C ASN A 74 5.38 13.82 -6.38
N ARG A 75 6.18 13.11 -7.18
CA ARG A 75 7.65 13.08 -7.01
C ARG A 75 8.27 14.45 -7.22
N ALA A 76 7.70 15.25 -8.11
CA ALA A 76 8.14 16.65 -8.33
C ALA A 76 7.91 17.55 -7.10
N ALA A 77 6.99 17.18 -6.22
CA ALA A 77 6.70 17.86 -4.95
C ALA A 77 7.46 17.26 -3.74
N GLY A 78 8.51 16.49 -3.97
CA GLY A 78 9.30 15.86 -2.90
C GLY A 78 8.63 14.65 -2.25
N LYS A 79 7.51 14.20 -2.79
CA LYS A 79 6.72 13.04 -2.30
C LYS A 79 6.82 11.91 -3.33
N GLY A 80 5.98 10.89 -3.26
CA GLY A 80 5.98 9.87 -4.30
C GLY A 80 5.55 8.51 -3.80
N TYR A 81 6.34 7.53 -4.12
CA TYR A 81 6.11 6.13 -3.75
C TYR A 81 7.44 5.45 -3.40
N GLU A 82 7.36 4.35 -2.68
CA GLU A 82 8.55 3.60 -2.27
C GLU A 82 9.28 3.00 -3.46
N ASN A 83 10.61 3.01 -3.39
CA ASN A 83 11.45 2.35 -4.37
C ASN A 83 11.87 0.97 -3.83
N GLU A 84 11.47 -0.09 -4.52
CA GLU A 84 11.81 -1.48 -4.15
C GLU A 84 13.32 -1.71 -4.05
N ASP A 85 14.13 -0.99 -4.83
CA ASP A 85 15.60 -1.12 -4.84
C ASP A 85 16.24 -0.77 -3.49
N ASN A 86 15.54 -0.02 -2.64
CA ASN A 86 16.02 0.32 -1.29
C ASN A 86 15.76 -0.78 -0.26
N TYR A 87 15.08 -1.86 -0.64
CA TYR A 87 14.60 -2.89 0.28
C TYR A 87 14.84 -4.30 -0.26
N SER A 88 15.26 -5.21 0.58
CA SER A 88 15.48 -6.62 0.20
C SER A 88 14.22 -7.47 0.19
N ASN A 89 13.16 -7.03 0.86
CA ASN A 89 11.97 -7.83 1.13
C ASN A 89 10.66 -7.03 1.18
N ILE A 90 10.59 -6.01 0.37
CA ILE A 90 9.36 -5.29 0.07
C ILE A 90 8.97 -5.60 -1.39
N LYS A 91 7.68 -5.84 -1.59
CA LYS A 91 7.07 -5.92 -2.92
C LYS A 91 6.11 -4.76 -3.06
N PHE A 92 6.32 -3.95 -4.08
CA PHE A 92 5.54 -2.75 -4.34
C PHE A 92 4.56 -2.97 -5.50
N GLN A 93 3.33 -2.49 -5.35
CA GLN A 93 2.31 -2.59 -6.39
C GLN A 93 1.40 -1.36 -6.42
N PHE A 94 1.08 -0.89 -7.63
CA PHE A 94 -0.01 0.06 -7.86
C PHE A 94 -1.31 -0.69 -8.12
N ILE A 95 -2.41 -0.27 -7.48
CA ILE A 95 -3.75 -0.79 -7.77
C ILE A 95 -4.49 0.11 -8.78
N GLY A 96 -4.21 1.41 -8.77
CA GLY A 96 -4.80 2.35 -9.72
C GLY A 96 -6.26 2.68 -9.42
N ILE A 97 -6.63 2.78 -8.15
CA ILE A 97 -7.96 3.26 -7.77
C ILE A 97 -8.05 4.75 -8.14
N GLU A 98 -9.08 5.10 -8.86
CA GLU A 98 -9.35 6.48 -9.27
C GLU A 98 -9.57 7.41 -8.08
N ASN A 99 -9.41 8.71 -8.32
CA ASN A 99 -9.60 9.71 -7.27
C ASN A 99 -11.07 9.74 -6.81
N ILE A 100 -11.28 10.34 -5.64
CA ILE A 100 -12.59 10.37 -4.98
C ILE A 100 -13.69 11.02 -5.84
N HIS A 101 -13.36 11.97 -6.71
CA HIS A 101 -14.34 12.63 -7.56
C HIS A 101 -14.84 11.68 -8.65
N VAL A 102 -13.95 10.90 -9.26
CA VAL A 102 -14.31 9.89 -10.26
C VAL A 102 -15.15 8.79 -9.60
N MET A 103 -14.74 8.31 -8.43
CA MET A 103 -15.48 7.29 -7.67
C MET A 103 -16.88 7.77 -7.28
N ARG A 104 -16.99 9.02 -6.81
CA ARG A 104 -18.28 9.63 -6.45
C ARG A 104 -19.19 9.77 -7.67
N ASN A 105 -18.67 10.24 -8.80
CA ASN A 105 -19.44 10.37 -10.03
C ASN A 105 -19.92 9.01 -10.55
N SER A 106 -19.10 7.98 -10.45
CA SER A 106 -19.47 6.61 -10.81
C SER A 106 -20.63 6.10 -9.94
N LEU A 107 -20.54 6.31 -8.62
CA LEU A 107 -21.62 5.95 -7.70
C LEU A 107 -22.93 6.72 -8.03
N GLN A 108 -22.82 8.02 -8.29
CA GLN A 108 -23.98 8.83 -8.65
C GLN A 108 -24.69 8.28 -9.89
N LYS A 109 -23.94 7.99 -10.95
CA LYS A 109 -24.52 7.38 -12.17
C LYS A 109 -25.17 6.03 -11.91
N MET A 110 -24.57 5.20 -11.05
CA MET A 110 -25.16 3.92 -10.69
C MET A 110 -26.50 4.10 -9.96
N LEU A 111 -26.60 5.07 -9.04
CA LEU A 111 -27.83 5.37 -8.34
C LEU A 111 -28.92 5.90 -9.28
N GLU A 112 -28.56 6.72 -10.27
CA GLU A 112 -29.49 7.23 -11.29
C GLU A 112 -30.13 6.08 -12.10
N VAL A 113 -29.35 5.04 -12.42
CA VAL A 113 -29.89 3.87 -13.13
C VAL A 113 -30.83 3.04 -12.27
N ILE A 114 -30.53 2.89 -10.98
CA ILE A 114 -31.37 2.08 -10.06
C ILE A 114 -32.71 2.75 -9.76
N VAL A 115 -32.76 4.08 -9.77
CA VAL A 115 -33.98 4.83 -9.43
C VAL A 115 -34.96 4.90 -10.62
N VAL A 116 -34.56 4.56 -11.84
CA VAL A 116 -35.40 4.59 -13.05
C VAL A 116 -36.21 3.31 -13.26
N GLU A 117 -35.98 2.26 -12.47
CA GLU A 117 -36.81 1.05 -12.44
C GLU A 117 -37.91 1.16 -11.32
#